data_5acdfccbffef3de616620709129f2a58
#
_entry.id   5acdfccbffef3de616620709129f2a58
#
_cell.length_a   1.000
_cell.length_b   1.000
_cell.length_c   1.000
_cell.angle_alpha   90.00
_cell.angle_beta   90.00
_cell.angle_gamma   90.00
#
_symmetry.space_group_name_H-M   'P 1'
#
loop_
_entity.id
_entity.type
_entity.pdbx_description
1 polymer ?
#
loop_
_entity_poly.entity_id
_entity_poly.type
_entity_poly.pdbx_seq_one_letter_code
_entity_poly.pdbx_strand_id
1 'polypeptide(L)'
;MKPNLEITTVIGCKNICSYCPQEKLLKAYKDNVLIMSFETFKKCVDKMPIDSEIHFTGMAESFLNSDCVKMIEYAFKKGHEIVLSTTLVGLKDISSLEKIAFKSFLVHLPSEDSNIRVDDSYLKTLKDLSESSIKVSYIYFKTLHPKINVPAMKLLLNSRAGNLDGKPRRRQGEIARKRTQPVLFPNGDVILCCMDYGLKHVLGNLLRDNYNDLFSGSEYQKILEG
;
A
#
# COMPACT_ATOMS: atom_id res chain seq x y z
N MET A 1 16.35 12.22 -0.22
CA MET A 1 15.22 11.39 -0.72
C MET A 1 13.96 12.18 -0.42
N LYS A 2 12.97 12.22 -1.32
CA LYS A 2 11.71 12.92 -1.08
C LYS A 2 10.97 12.23 0.10
N PRO A 3 10.38 12.99 1.05
CA PRO A 3 9.57 12.42 2.10
C PRO A 3 8.43 11.58 1.51
N ASN A 4 8.13 10.44 2.09
CA ASN A 4 7.09 9.55 1.60
C ASN A 4 6.36 8.87 2.78
N LEU A 5 5.11 8.47 2.55
CA LEU A 5 4.32 7.72 3.51
C LEU A 5 3.43 6.72 2.77
N GLU A 6 3.59 5.46 3.09
CA GLU A 6 2.72 4.39 2.59
C GLU A 6 1.51 4.26 3.52
N ILE A 7 0.32 4.12 2.94
CA ILE A 7 -0.94 4.13 3.69
C ILE A 7 -1.55 2.73 3.68
N THR A 8 -1.74 2.15 4.85
CA THR A 8 -2.55 0.94 5.06
C THR A 8 -3.93 1.37 5.52
N THR A 9 -4.90 1.38 4.62
CA THR A 9 -6.24 1.92 4.89
C THR A 9 -7.12 1.00 5.71
N VAL A 10 -6.84 -0.32 5.66
CA VAL A 10 -7.57 -1.36 6.42
C VAL A 10 -6.61 -2.42 6.93
N ILE A 11 -7.01 -3.10 8.00
CA ILE A 11 -6.37 -4.33 8.48
C ILE A 11 -7.30 -5.50 8.15
N GLY A 12 -6.74 -6.62 7.70
CA GLY A 12 -7.52 -7.80 7.33
C GLY A 12 -7.97 -7.77 5.88
N CYS A 13 -7.02 -7.67 4.96
CA CYS A 13 -7.27 -7.78 3.53
C CYS A 13 -7.92 -9.13 3.18
N LYS A 14 -9.10 -9.08 2.54
CA LYS A 14 -9.89 -10.27 2.17
C LYS A 14 -9.42 -10.95 0.87
N ASN A 15 -8.46 -10.37 0.16
CA ASN A 15 -7.98 -10.90 -1.11
C ASN A 15 -7.20 -12.22 -0.97
N ILE A 16 -6.63 -12.49 0.20
CA ILE A 16 -5.89 -13.72 0.56
C ILE A 16 -4.94 -14.15 -0.58
N CYS A 17 -4.14 -13.20 -1.06
CA CYS A 17 -3.15 -13.51 -2.09
C CYS A 17 -2.11 -14.50 -1.53
N SER A 18 -1.88 -15.60 -2.24
CA SER A 18 -0.96 -16.67 -1.81
C SER A 18 0.51 -16.22 -1.59
N TYR A 19 0.84 -15.01 -2.02
CA TYR A 19 2.15 -14.36 -1.85
C TYR A 19 2.14 -13.23 -0.81
N CYS A 20 1.08 -13.10 -0.01
CA CYS A 20 0.94 -12.06 1.00
C CYS A 20 0.95 -12.67 2.40
N PRO A 21 1.87 -12.27 3.29
CA PRO A 21 1.94 -12.80 4.64
C PRO A 21 0.96 -12.11 5.60
N GLN A 22 -0.33 -11.98 5.19
CA GLN A 22 -1.38 -11.29 5.94
C GLN A 22 -1.57 -11.85 7.35
N GLU A 23 -1.44 -13.18 7.52
CA GLU A 23 -1.58 -13.80 8.85
C GLU A 23 -0.58 -13.27 9.87
N LYS A 24 0.66 -12.96 9.43
CA LYS A 24 1.68 -12.39 10.30
C LYS A 24 1.26 -11.00 10.78
N LEU A 25 0.73 -10.17 9.86
CA LEU A 25 0.22 -8.86 10.20
C LEU A 25 -0.95 -8.94 11.18
N LEU A 26 -1.93 -9.78 10.91
CA LEU A 26 -3.10 -9.96 11.78
C LEU A 26 -2.72 -10.45 13.19
N LYS A 27 -1.72 -11.35 13.28
CA LYS A 27 -1.20 -11.79 14.58
C LYS A 27 -0.45 -10.70 15.33
N ALA A 28 0.24 -9.80 14.63
CA ALA A 28 1.05 -8.75 15.22
C ALA A 28 0.22 -7.51 15.61
N TYR A 29 -0.77 -7.14 14.79
CA TYR A 29 -1.61 -5.98 15.04
C TYR A 29 -2.59 -6.25 16.19
N LYS A 30 -2.49 -5.48 17.27
CA LYS A 30 -3.24 -5.68 18.51
C LYS A 30 -4.28 -4.59 18.80
N ASP A 31 -4.38 -3.60 17.93
CA ASP A 31 -5.36 -2.53 18.04
C ASP A 31 -6.73 -2.95 17.47
N ASN A 32 -7.79 -2.31 17.95
CA ASN A 32 -9.16 -2.53 17.49
C ASN A 32 -9.56 -1.61 16.33
N VAL A 33 -8.75 -0.61 15.98
CA VAL A 33 -8.99 0.29 14.86
C VAL A 33 -8.55 -0.38 13.56
N LEU A 34 -9.46 -1.14 12.95
CA LEU A 34 -9.17 -1.93 11.75
C LEU A 34 -9.36 -1.17 10.44
N ILE A 35 -10.07 -0.05 10.45
CA ILE A 35 -10.36 0.78 9.27
C ILE A 35 -9.94 2.20 9.59
N MET A 36 -9.11 2.79 8.71
CA MET A 36 -8.69 4.18 8.82
C MET A 36 -9.88 5.09 8.52
N SER A 37 -10.22 5.98 9.45
CA SER A 37 -11.19 7.02 9.17
C SER A 37 -10.57 8.11 8.31
N PHE A 38 -11.39 8.82 7.53
CA PHE A 38 -10.93 9.97 6.76
C PHE A 38 -10.30 11.04 7.67
N GLU A 39 -10.84 11.25 8.86
CA GLU A 39 -10.30 12.22 9.83
C GLU A 39 -8.93 11.81 10.39
N THR A 40 -8.73 10.52 10.67
CA THR A 40 -7.41 9.99 11.04
C THR A 40 -6.40 10.21 9.91
N PHE A 41 -6.76 9.83 8.68
CA PHE A 41 -5.93 10.04 7.50
C PHE A 41 -5.54 11.51 7.34
N LYS A 42 -6.54 12.40 7.38
CA LYS A 42 -6.34 13.84 7.23
C LYS A 42 -5.36 14.39 8.26
N LYS A 43 -5.57 14.09 9.56
CA LYS A 43 -4.70 14.53 10.65
C LYS A 43 -3.25 14.08 10.46
N CYS A 44 -3.04 12.87 9.95
CA CYS A 44 -1.71 12.32 9.72
C CYS A 44 -1.05 12.95 8.48
N VAL A 45 -1.78 13.06 7.37
CA VAL A 45 -1.24 13.63 6.12
C VAL A 45 -1.00 15.13 6.22
N ASP A 46 -1.77 15.86 7.02
CA ASP A 46 -1.55 17.29 7.29
C ASP A 46 -0.19 17.57 8.00
N LYS A 47 0.41 16.55 8.61
CA LYS A 47 1.74 16.62 9.23
C LYS A 47 2.88 16.27 8.27
N MET A 48 2.56 15.82 7.06
CA MET A 48 3.57 15.51 6.05
C MET A 48 4.20 16.81 5.51
N PRO A 49 5.52 16.80 5.22
CA PRO A 49 6.14 17.89 4.49
C PRO A 49 5.46 18.14 3.15
N ILE A 50 5.43 19.39 2.71
CA ILE A 50 4.93 19.77 1.38
C ILE A 50 5.70 18.98 0.31
N ASP A 51 5.05 18.67 -0.81
CA ASP A 51 5.61 17.88 -1.92
C ASP A 51 6.01 16.43 -1.56
N SER A 52 5.50 15.87 -0.47
CA SER A 52 5.72 14.46 -0.15
C SER A 52 5.04 13.53 -1.15
N GLU A 53 5.48 12.28 -1.15
CA GLU A 53 4.80 11.20 -1.87
C GLU A 53 3.87 10.45 -0.90
N ILE A 54 2.60 10.32 -1.27
CA ILE A 54 1.63 9.49 -0.53
C ILE A 54 1.34 8.25 -1.35
N HIS A 55 1.67 7.10 -0.78
CA HIS A 55 1.59 5.81 -1.45
C HIS A 55 0.38 5.02 -0.93
N PHE A 56 -0.67 4.89 -1.72
CA PHE A 56 -1.78 3.97 -1.45
C PHE A 56 -1.40 2.57 -1.95
N THR A 57 -0.41 1.99 -1.31
CA THR A 57 0.21 0.71 -1.69
C THR A 57 0.27 -0.26 -0.52
N GLY A 58 -0.16 0.15 0.65
CA GLY A 58 -0.04 -0.43 1.96
C GLY A 58 -0.06 -1.95 2.12
N MET A 59 -0.16 -2.40 3.34
CA MET A 59 -0.15 -3.83 3.67
C MET A 59 -1.52 -4.50 3.48
N ALA A 60 -2.45 -3.82 2.78
CA ALA A 60 -3.78 -4.31 2.42
C ALA A 60 -4.26 -3.68 1.10
N GLU A 61 -5.37 -4.17 0.55
CA GLU A 61 -6.05 -3.53 -0.58
C GLU A 61 -6.70 -2.22 -0.14
N SER A 62 -6.26 -1.11 -0.71
CA SER A 62 -6.65 0.22 -0.25
C SER A 62 -8.14 0.53 -0.46
N PHE A 63 -8.75 0.04 -1.54
CA PHE A 63 -10.16 0.28 -1.85
C PHE A 63 -11.15 -0.57 -1.04
N LEU A 64 -10.67 -1.46 -0.17
CA LEU A 64 -11.54 -2.07 0.85
C LEU A 64 -12.00 -1.05 1.89
N ASN A 65 -11.34 0.10 1.95
CA ASN A 65 -11.82 1.27 2.69
C ASN A 65 -12.67 2.15 1.76
N SER A 66 -13.94 2.34 2.09
CA SER A 66 -14.88 3.16 1.29
C SER A 66 -14.47 4.64 1.17
N ASP A 67 -13.67 5.15 2.11
CA ASP A 67 -13.15 6.52 2.06
C ASP A 67 -11.85 6.66 1.25
N CYS A 68 -11.31 5.56 0.68
CA CYS A 68 -9.99 5.58 0.04
C CYS A 68 -9.91 6.59 -1.11
N VAL A 69 -10.92 6.66 -1.98
CA VAL A 69 -10.97 7.64 -3.09
C VAL A 69 -10.92 9.06 -2.54
N LYS A 70 -11.69 9.35 -1.50
CA LYS A 70 -11.70 10.66 -0.82
C LYS A 70 -10.34 10.99 -0.19
N MET A 71 -9.65 9.99 0.35
CA MET A 71 -8.29 10.15 0.88
C MET A 71 -7.29 10.49 -0.23
N ILE A 72 -7.36 9.80 -1.37
CA ILE A 72 -6.53 10.07 -2.56
C ILE A 72 -6.75 11.51 -3.04
N GLU A 73 -8.02 11.90 -3.24
CA GLU A 73 -8.37 13.26 -3.66
C GLU A 73 -7.84 14.32 -2.68
N TYR A 74 -7.98 14.08 -1.37
CA TYR A 74 -7.50 14.99 -0.35
C TYR A 74 -5.98 15.17 -0.43
N ALA A 75 -5.22 14.10 -0.46
CA ALA A 75 -3.76 14.15 -0.54
C ALA A 75 -3.30 14.85 -1.84
N PHE A 76 -3.95 14.56 -2.97
CA PHE A 76 -3.67 15.23 -4.24
C PHE A 76 -3.95 16.75 -4.18
N LYS A 77 -5.10 17.16 -3.62
CA LYS A 77 -5.45 18.58 -3.43
C LYS A 77 -4.51 19.31 -2.49
N LYS A 78 -3.86 18.61 -1.57
CA LYS A 78 -2.82 19.15 -0.67
C LYS A 78 -1.46 19.32 -1.36
N GLY A 79 -1.33 18.92 -2.62
CA GLY A 79 -0.10 19.04 -3.41
C GLY A 79 0.87 17.86 -3.28
N HIS A 80 0.43 16.73 -2.70
CA HIS A 80 1.26 15.53 -2.65
C HIS A 80 1.24 14.76 -3.98
N GLU A 81 2.36 14.14 -4.31
CA GLU A 81 2.42 13.17 -5.41
C GLU A 81 1.77 11.86 -4.99
N ILE A 82 0.87 11.34 -5.82
CA ILE A 82 0.12 10.13 -5.50
C ILE A 82 0.70 8.91 -6.22
N VAL A 83 1.00 7.89 -5.44
CA VAL A 83 1.36 6.55 -5.93
C VAL A 83 0.26 5.58 -5.50
N LEU A 84 -0.30 4.85 -6.44
CA LEU A 84 -1.35 3.87 -6.18
C LEU A 84 -0.93 2.49 -6.65
N SER A 85 -1.12 1.48 -5.79
CA SER A 85 -0.98 0.07 -6.14
C SER A 85 -2.18 -0.69 -5.59
N THR A 86 -2.95 -1.34 -6.45
CA THR A 86 -4.24 -1.92 -6.10
C THR A 86 -4.52 -3.18 -6.89
N THR A 87 -5.39 -4.02 -6.36
CA THR A 87 -6.01 -5.14 -7.09
C THR A 87 -7.37 -4.74 -7.71
N LEU A 88 -7.79 -3.49 -7.56
CA LEU A 88 -9.10 -2.94 -7.92
C LEU A 88 -10.28 -3.47 -7.08
N VAL A 89 -10.07 -4.40 -6.18
CA VAL A 89 -11.14 -4.94 -5.33
C VAL A 89 -11.68 -3.84 -4.40
N GLY A 90 -12.99 -3.58 -4.49
CA GLY A 90 -13.66 -2.52 -3.73
C GLY A 90 -13.78 -1.19 -4.47
N LEU A 91 -13.05 -0.98 -5.57
CA LEU A 91 -13.24 0.19 -6.44
C LEU A 91 -14.53 0.03 -7.24
N LYS A 92 -15.44 0.97 -7.07
CA LYS A 92 -16.77 0.93 -7.74
C LYS A 92 -16.82 1.77 -9.01
N ASP A 93 -16.06 2.86 -9.04
CA ASP A 93 -16.06 3.84 -10.11
C ASP A 93 -14.69 4.50 -10.23
N ILE A 94 -14.22 4.68 -11.45
CA ILE A 94 -12.92 5.28 -11.75
C ILE A 94 -12.99 6.80 -12.00
N SER A 95 -14.19 7.37 -12.19
CA SER A 95 -14.38 8.75 -12.64
C SER A 95 -13.71 9.79 -11.74
N SER A 96 -13.71 9.56 -10.44
CA SER A 96 -13.01 10.43 -9.49
C SER A 96 -11.48 10.34 -9.62
N LEU A 97 -10.96 9.17 -10.04
CA LEU A 97 -9.53 8.94 -10.20
C LEU A 97 -8.99 9.59 -11.49
N GLU A 98 -9.81 9.81 -12.50
CA GLU A 98 -9.38 10.47 -13.75
C GLU A 98 -8.91 11.92 -13.56
N LYS A 99 -9.30 12.55 -12.45
CA LYS A 99 -8.89 13.91 -12.08
C LYS A 99 -7.54 13.95 -11.35
N ILE A 100 -6.97 12.79 -11.05
CA ILE A 100 -5.74 12.68 -10.26
C ILE A 100 -4.56 12.46 -11.22
N ALA A 101 -3.57 13.33 -11.13
CA ALA A 101 -2.30 13.12 -11.79
C ALA A 101 -1.44 12.15 -10.97
N PHE A 102 -1.57 10.86 -11.22
CA PHE A 102 -0.78 9.84 -10.52
C PHE A 102 0.68 9.90 -10.96
N LYS A 103 1.60 9.89 -10.00
CA LYS A 103 3.01 9.64 -10.26
C LYS A 103 3.24 8.21 -10.76
N SER A 104 2.49 7.26 -10.19
CA SER A 104 2.46 5.87 -10.59
C SER A 104 1.13 5.25 -10.22
N PHE A 105 0.52 4.53 -11.16
CA PHE A 105 -0.66 3.71 -10.90
C PHE A 105 -0.39 2.29 -11.37
N LEU A 106 -0.32 1.37 -10.41
CA LEU A 106 -0.01 -0.04 -10.65
C LEU A 106 -1.20 -0.91 -10.28
N VAL A 107 -1.63 -1.75 -11.18
CA VAL A 107 -2.67 -2.76 -10.92
C VAL A 107 -2.05 -4.14 -10.82
N HIS A 108 -2.23 -4.76 -9.66
CA HIS A 108 -1.91 -6.16 -9.43
C HIS A 108 -3.08 -7.02 -9.85
N LEU A 109 -2.99 -7.59 -11.05
CA LEU A 109 -4.04 -8.45 -11.58
C LEU A 109 -4.14 -9.76 -10.81
N PRO A 110 -5.36 -10.28 -10.60
CA PRO A 110 -5.60 -11.56 -9.95
C PRO A 110 -4.87 -12.71 -10.66
N SER A 111 -4.29 -13.58 -9.85
CA SER A 111 -3.85 -14.88 -10.34
C SER A 111 -4.98 -15.90 -10.24
N GLU A 112 -4.88 -16.97 -11.02
CA GLU A 112 -5.87 -18.06 -11.03
C GLU A 112 -6.13 -18.68 -9.65
N ASP A 113 -5.10 -18.69 -8.80
CA ASP A 113 -5.16 -19.22 -7.42
C ASP A 113 -5.46 -18.17 -6.36
N SER A 114 -5.91 -16.96 -6.74
CA SER A 114 -6.30 -15.91 -5.81
C SER A 114 -7.77 -16.02 -5.40
N ASN A 115 -8.11 -15.52 -4.21
CA ASN A 115 -9.51 -15.42 -3.77
C ASN A 115 -10.25 -14.20 -4.34
N ILE A 116 -9.63 -13.49 -5.27
CA ILE A 116 -10.24 -12.33 -5.92
C ILE A 116 -11.27 -12.84 -6.92
N ARG A 117 -12.53 -12.43 -6.72
CA ARG A 117 -13.61 -12.77 -7.64
C ARG A 117 -13.49 -11.92 -8.91
N VAL A 118 -13.21 -12.58 -10.03
CA VAL A 118 -13.17 -11.97 -11.36
C VAL A 118 -14.55 -12.18 -12.03
N ASP A 119 -15.51 -11.36 -11.64
CA ASP A 119 -16.85 -11.29 -12.19
C ASP A 119 -17.03 -10.14 -13.17
N ASP A 120 -18.25 -9.97 -13.73
CA ASP A 120 -18.52 -8.94 -14.72
C ASP A 120 -18.30 -7.52 -14.17
N SER A 121 -18.53 -7.30 -12.87
CA SER A 121 -18.26 -6.00 -12.23
C SER A 121 -16.77 -5.70 -12.20
N TYR A 122 -15.95 -6.68 -11.81
CA TYR A 122 -14.49 -6.54 -11.83
C TYR A 122 -13.97 -6.29 -13.25
N LEU A 123 -14.44 -7.09 -14.22
CA LEU A 123 -14.04 -6.95 -15.62
C LEU A 123 -14.46 -5.61 -16.20
N LYS A 124 -15.65 -5.11 -15.84
CA LYS A 124 -16.10 -3.78 -16.22
C LYS A 124 -15.16 -2.70 -15.69
N THR A 125 -14.84 -2.71 -14.39
CA THR A 125 -13.92 -1.74 -13.77
C THR A 125 -12.54 -1.79 -14.44
N LEU A 126 -12.02 -2.98 -14.73
CA LEU A 126 -10.73 -3.17 -15.41
C LEU A 126 -10.78 -2.61 -16.84
N LYS A 127 -11.88 -2.84 -17.56
CA LYS A 127 -12.10 -2.31 -18.92
C LYS A 127 -12.18 -0.78 -18.88
N ASP A 128 -13.04 -0.21 -18.04
CA ASP A 128 -13.20 1.24 -17.88
C ASP A 128 -11.85 1.91 -17.61
N LEU A 129 -11.02 1.30 -16.72
CA LEU A 129 -9.69 1.79 -16.41
C LEU A 129 -8.71 1.68 -17.61
N SER A 130 -8.77 0.60 -18.39
CA SER A 130 -7.92 0.41 -19.55
C SER A 130 -8.26 1.35 -20.72
N GLU A 131 -9.50 1.83 -20.79
CA GLU A 131 -10.00 2.77 -21.78
C GLU A 131 -9.92 4.24 -21.33
N SER A 132 -9.59 4.47 -20.04
CA SER A 132 -9.48 5.83 -19.48
C SER A 132 -8.18 6.53 -19.90
N SER A 133 -8.09 7.83 -19.60
CA SER A 133 -6.89 8.63 -19.80
C SER A 133 -5.77 8.36 -18.75
N ILE A 134 -6.06 7.57 -17.72
CA ILE A 134 -5.12 7.28 -16.64
C ILE A 134 -4.00 6.37 -17.16
N LYS A 135 -2.74 6.77 -16.93
CA LYS A 135 -1.58 5.93 -17.25
C LYS A 135 -1.43 4.83 -16.19
N VAL A 136 -1.77 3.60 -16.57
CA VAL A 136 -1.76 2.44 -15.69
C VAL A 136 -0.74 1.40 -16.16
N SER A 137 -0.02 0.82 -15.21
CA SER A 137 0.81 -0.37 -15.43
C SER A 137 0.12 -1.59 -14.83
N TYR A 138 0.04 -2.68 -15.58
CA TYR A 138 -0.55 -3.94 -15.12
C TYR A 138 0.53 -4.97 -14.86
N ILE A 139 0.49 -5.61 -13.69
CA ILE A 139 1.40 -6.69 -13.33
C ILE A 139 0.64 -7.87 -12.77
N TYR A 140 1.25 -9.03 -12.85
CA TYR A 140 0.74 -10.24 -12.18
C TYR A 140 1.90 -11.09 -11.66
N PHE A 141 1.56 -11.94 -10.69
CA PHE A 141 2.43 -13.00 -10.19
C PHE A 141 1.85 -14.35 -10.58
N LYS A 142 2.68 -15.40 -10.61
CA LYS A 142 2.26 -16.77 -10.93
C LYS A 142 1.57 -16.89 -12.31
N THR A 143 0.27 -17.25 -12.35
CA THR A 143 -0.53 -17.43 -13.57
C THR A 143 -1.65 -16.40 -13.59
N LEU A 144 -1.73 -15.61 -14.65
CA LEU A 144 -2.80 -14.63 -14.81
C LEU A 144 -4.16 -15.33 -14.91
N HIS A 145 -5.18 -14.76 -14.27
CA HIS A 145 -6.55 -15.30 -14.32
C HIS A 145 -7.07 -15.34 -15.77
N PRO A 146 -7.63 -16.46 -16.26
CA PRO A 146 -7.94 -16.68 -17.68
C PRO A 146 -8.96 -15.71 -18.29
N LYS A 147 -9.83 -15.11 -17.48
CA LYS A 147 -10.79 -14.08 -17.93
C LYS A 147 -10.15 -12.69 -18.17
N ILE A 148 -8.89 -12.49 -17.78
CA ILE A 148 -8.23 -11.18 -17.90
C ILE A 148 -7.44 -11.12 -19.20
N ASN A 149 -7.78 -10.12 -20.01
CA ASN A 149 -7.14 -9.88 -21.31
C ASN A 149 -6.69 -8.42 -21.42
N VAL A 150 -5.64 -8.07 -20.68
CA VAL A 150 -4.97 -6.77 -20.78
C VAL A 150 -3.45 -7.00 -20.88
N PRO A 151 -2.70 -6.15 -21.58
CA PRO A 151 -1.24 -6.25 -21.60
C PRO A 151 -0.68 -6.09 -20.18
N ALA A 152 0.00 -7.12 -19.69
CA ALA A 152 0.50 -7.13 -18.33
C ALA A 152 1.88 -7.79 -18.22
N MET A 153 2.70 -7.31 -17.29
CA MET A 153 4.03 -7.82 -17.04
C MET A 153 4.02 -8.85 -15.90
N LYS A 154 4.58 -10.03 -16.18
CA LYS A 154 4.81 -11.04 -15.12
C LYS A 154 5.99 -10.64 -14.26
N LEU A 155 5.78 -10.60 -12.95
CA LEU A 155 6.84 -10.36 -11.98
C LEU A 155 7.19 -11.62 -11.18
N LEU A 156 8.47 -11.73 -10.84
CA LEU A 156 8.96 -12.80 -9.98
C LEU A 156 8.70 -12.47 -8.51
N LEU A 157 8.17 -13.45 -7.80
CA LEU A 157 7.99 -13.35 -6.34
C LEU A 157 9.35 -13.42 -5.64
N ASN A 158 9.54 -12.52 -4.69
CA ASN A 158 10.64 -12.57 -3.74
C ASN A 158 10.15 -13.02 -2.34
N SER A 159 11.08 -13.24 -1.42
CA SER A 159 10.76 -13.70 -0.06
C SER A 159 10.07 -12.66 0.82
N ARG A 160 9.82 -11.44 0.35
CA ARG A 160 9.33 -10.32 1.17
C ARG A 160 10.10 -10.21 2.50
N ALA A 161 11.42 -10.05 2.40
CA ALA A 161 12.36 -10.02 3.54
C ALA A 161 12.29 -11.27 4.45
N GLY A 162 12.04 -12.44 3.86
CA GLY A 162 11.94 -13.71 4.59
C GLY A 162 10.57 -14.00 5.17
N ASN A 163 9.55 -13.19 4.83
CA ASN A 163 8.18 -13.47 5.26
C ASN A 163 7.49 -14.57 4.44
N LEU A 164 8.05 -14.95 3.29
CA LEU A 164 7.57 -16.04 2.44
C LEU A 164 8.65 -17.11 2.33
N ASP A 165 8.31 -18.33 2.74
CA ASP A 165 9.22 -19.47 2.71
C ASP A 165 9.49 -19.93 1.26
N GLY A 166 10.65 -20.53 1.03
CA GLY A 166 11.05 -21.08 -0.25
C GLY A 166 11.26 -20.05 -1.38
N LYS A 167 11.25 -18.76 -1.09
CA LYS A 167 11.51 -17.70 -2.06
C LYS A 167 12.90 -17.07 -1.89
N PRO A 168 13.57 -16.68 -2.98
CA PRO A 168 14.88 -16.08 -2.90
C PRO A 168 14.85 -14.80 -2.07
N ARG A 169 15.75 -14.67 -1.12
CA ARG A 169 15.98 -13.40 -0.41
C ARG A 169 16.70 -12.46 -1.37
N ARG A 170 16.16 -11.28 -1.61
CA ARG A 170 16.99 -10.20 -2.15
C ARG A 170 18.11 -9.93 -1.15
N ARG A 171 19.34 -9.75 -1.63
CA ARG A 171 20.45 -9.39 -0.75
C ARG A 171 20.02 -8.20 0.11
N GLN A 172 19.94 -8.41 1.41
CA GLN A 172 19.85 -7.35 2.39
C GLN A 172 21.23 -6.70 2.43
N GLY A 173 21.42 -5.68 1.60
CA GLY A 173 22.63 -4.88 1.60
C GLY A 173 22.28 -3.47 2.09
N GLU A 174 23.26 -2.60 2.13
CA GLU A 174 23.17 -1.17 2.51
C GLU A 174 21.95 -0.40 1.93
N ILE A 175 21.34 -0.91 0.89
CA ILE A 175 20.15 -0.33 0.23
C ILE A 175 18.93 -0.34 1.17
N ALA A 176 18.79 -1.36 2.03
CA ALA A 176 17.67 -1.44 2.97
C ALA A 176 17.76 -0.36 4.07
N ARG A 177 18.98 0.01 4.49
CA ARG A 177 19.20 1.05 5.49
C ARG A 177 18.98 2.47 4.97
N LYS A 178 19.06 2.67 3.65
CA LYS A 178 18.92 4.00 3.00
C LYS A 178 17.52 4.29 2.44
N ARG A 179 16.65 3.29 2.37
CA ARG A 179 15.29 3.44 1.84
C ARG A 179 14.29 3.07 2.92
N THR A 180 13.96 4.04 3.76
CA THR A 180 12.78 3.93 4.61
C THR A 180 11.55 4.24 3.76
N GLN A 181 10.58 3.34 3.79
CA GLN A 181 9.25 3.58 3.24
C GLN A 181 8.27 3.36 4.39
N PRO A 182 8.12 4.39 5.25
CA PRO A 182 7.30 4.28 6.45
C PRO A 182 5.86 4.00 6.09
N VAL A 183 5.20 3.17 6.88
CA VAL A 183 3.82 2.74 6.64
C VAL A 183 2.92 3.20 7.79
N LEU A 184 1.90 3.98 7.44
CA LEU A 184 0.87 4.45 8.37
C LEU A 184 -0.25 3.41 8.47
N PHE A 185 -0.64 3.09 9.71
CA PHE A 185 -1.74 2.20 10.05
C PHE A 185 -3.02 2.96 10.44
N PRO A 186 -4.18 2.28 10.47
CA PRO A 186 -5.48 2.89 10.80
C PRO A 186 -5.54 3.59 12.17
N ASN A 187 -4.76 3.14 13.14
CA ASN A 187 -4.66 3.72 14.48
C ASN A 187 -3.65 4.89 14.59
N GLY A 188 -3.03 5.29 13.48
CA GLY A 188 -2.03 6.36 13.44
C GLY A 188 -0.59 5.89 13.67
N ASP A 189 -0.34 4.65 14.04
CA ASP A 189 1.00 4.11 14.17
C ASP A 189 1.74 4.09 12.84
N VAL A 190 3.04 4.35 12.89
CA VAL A 190 3.92 4.30 11.73
C VAL A 190 5.03 3.30 11.97
N ILE A 191 5.17 2.34 11.06
CA ILE A 191 6.27 1.38 11.06
C ILE A 191 7.34 1.74 10.02
N LEU A 192 8.52 1.17 10.16
CA LEU A 192 9.69 1.49 9.33
C LEU A 192 9.49 1.17 7.85
N CYS A 193 8.89 0.03 7.51
CA CYS A 193 8.73 -0.39 6.12
C CYS A 193 7.66 -1.46 5.94
N CYS A 194 7.12 -1.55 4.71
CA CYS A 194 6.07 -2.50 4.34
C CYS A 194 6.48 -4.00 4.35
N MET A 195 7.73 -4.30 4.68
CA MET A 195 8.19 -5.68 4.87
C MET A 195 8.13 -6.13 6.34
N ASP A 196 7.86 -5.21 7.27
CA ASP A 196 7.73 -5.52 8.70
C ASP A 196 6.32 -5.99 9.07
N TYR A 197 5.93 -7.17 8.56
CA TYR A 197 4.64 -7.80 8.87
C TYR A 197 4.51 -8.22 10.34
N GLY A 198 5.61 -8.21 11.08
CA GLY A 198 5.63 -8.51 12.51
C GLY A 198 5.47 -7.28 13.40
N LEU A 199 5.38 -6.09 12.83
CA LEU A 199 5.30 -4.79 13.52
C LEU A 199 6.39 -4.62 14.59
N LYS A 200 7.60 -5.04 14.26
CA LYS A 200 8.73 -5.02 15.19
C LYS A 200 9.30 -3.61 15.39
N HIS A 201 9.16 -2.76 14.38
CA HIS A 201 9.79 -1.44 14.32
C HIS A 201 8.73 -0.35 14.17
N VAL A 202 7.99 -0.08 15.25
CA VAL A 202 7.03 1.03 15.33
C VAL A 202 7.81 2.30 15.67
N LEU A 203 7.88 3.24 14.73
CA LEU A 203 8.66 4.48 14.85
C LEU A 203 7.97 5.52 15.74
N GLY A 204 6.64 5.52 15.76
CA GLY A 204 5.83 6.46 16.52
C GLY A 204 4.39 6.47 16.01
N ASN A 205 3.62 7.52 16.34
CA ASN A 205 2.22 7.64 15.99
C ASN A 205 1.89 9.05 15.49
N LEU A 206 1.53 9.20 14.22
CA LEU A 206 1.27 10.50 13.59
C LEU A 206 0.05 11.24 14.14
N LEU A 207 -0.81 10.64 14.94
CA LEU A 207 -1.84 11.39 15.66
C LEU A 207 -1.24 12.25 16.78
N ARG A 208 -0.07 11.87 17.32
CA ARG A 208 0.62 12.56 18.42
C ARG A 208 1.91 13.23 17.96
N ASP A 209 2.72 12.52 17.17
CA ASP A 209 4.07 12.91 16.80
C ASP A 209 4.08 13.70 15.47
N ASN A 210 5.15 14.45 15.18
CA ASN A 210 5.38 15.02 13.86
C ASN A 210 6.13 14.03 12.96
N TYR A 211 5.99 14.17 11.65
CA TYR A 211 6.62 13.26 10.69
C TYR A 211 8.15 13.15 10.88
N ASN A 212 8.84 14.28 11.07
CA ASN A 212 10.30 14.29 11.21
C ASN A 212 10.76 13.62 12.51
N ASP A 213 9.96 13.69 13.57
CA ASP A 213 10.28 13.14 14.89
C ASP A 213 10.35 11.59 14.85
N LEU A 214 9.64 10.95 13.90
CA LEU A 214 9.67 9.51 13.69
C LEU A 214 11.08 8.98 13.39
N PHE A 215 11.93 9.79 12.77
CA PHE A 215 13.28 9.41 12.34
C PHE A 215 14.39 9.89 13.31
N SER A 216 14.00 10.46 14.43
CA SER A 216 14.91 10.83 15.53
C SER A 216 14.65 10.06 16.82
N GLY A 217 13.55 9.29 16.87
CA GLY A 217 13.14 8.50 18.02
C GLY A 217 14.09 7.33 18.34
N SER A 218 14.00 6.84 19.57
CA SER A 218 14.88 5.77 20.09
C SER A 218 14.79 4.46 19.27
N GLU A 219 13.60 4.13 18.76
CA GLU A 219 13.44 2.93 17.93
C GLU A 219 14.17 3.06 16.59
N TYR A 220 14.11 4.23 15.94
CA TYR A 220 14.85 4.45 14.70
C TYR A 220 16.37 4.41 14.92
N GLN A 221 16.87 4.97 16.04
CA GLN A 221 18.28 4.92 16.38
C GLN A 221 18.77 3.48 16.58
N LYS A 222 18.03 2.64 17.30
CA LYS A 222 18.34 1.21 17.45
C LYS A 222 18.47 0.49 16.10
N ILE A 223 17.63 0.84 15.12
CA ILE A 223 17.67 0.25 13.78
C ILE A 223 18.92 0.67 13.01
N LEU A 224 19.42 1.89 13.23
CA LEU A 224 20.64 2.38 12.59
C LEU A 224 21.90 1.74 13.18
N GLU A 225 21.88 1.39 14.47
CA GLU A 225 23.01 0.80 15.22
C GLU A 225 23.15 -0.71 14.98
N GLY A 226 22.07 -1.45 14.65
CA GLY A 226 22.02 -2.91 14.44
C GLY A 226 22.07 -3.35 13.00
#